data_06393d04d780d30798b01d7a6004eaff
#
_entry.id   06393d04d780d30798b01d7a6004eaff
#
_cell.length_a   1.000
_cell.length_b   1.000
_cell.length_c   1.000
_cell.angle_alpha   90.00
_cell.angle_beta   90.00
_cell.angle_gamma   90.00
#
_symmetry.space_group_name_H-M   'P 1'
#
loop_
_entity.id
_entity.type
_entity.pdbx_description
1 polymer ?
#
loop_
_entity_poly.entity_id
_entity_poly.type
_entity_poly.pdbx_seq_one_letter_code
_entity_poly.pdbx_strand_id
1 'polypeptide(L)'
;MLKSDTYRPYIRSGSIGSVNYKIIAGLGEIGIPTQSGWYIFCNDRLIVAADHSHLTGWGVNGIKKWHISNVMFRGIVYLDSEEPKDLPLTTTKKGIDATSHVYQAILPLMRTAMIPILRYLNDVSKMGNEANAYREMLCETSERINAVMLKVSDISEKGDSIFVAPTLDLESISRKKETVRIAYDVNKKLADSIMEKTQASSYKEIGLTSFEYYVKMENFQNE
;
A
#
# COMPACT_ATOMS: atom_id res chain seq x y z
N MET A 1 -6.06 -8.84 0.88
CA MET A 1 -5.73 -8.02 2.07
C MET A 1 -4.94 -8.86 3.04
N LEU A 2 -3.91 -8.28 3.67
CA LEU A 2 -3.07 -8.96 4.66
C LEU A 2 -3.89 -9.48 5.84
N LYS A 3 -3.53 -10.64 6.36
CA LYS A 3 -4.06 -11.23 7.58
C LYS A 3 -2.89 -11.54 8.50
N SER A 4 -2.82 -10.86 9.62
CA SER A 4 -1.99 -11.26 10.75
C SER A 4 -2.87 -11.28 11.99
N ASP A 5 -2.47 -11.90 13.07
CA ASP A 5 -3.26 -12.00 14.30
C ASP A 5 -3.61 -10.61 14.90
N THR A 6 -2.82 -9.59 14.54
CA THR A 6 -3.02 -8.20 14.97
C THR A 6 -3.65 -7.31 13.93
N TYR A 7 -3.62 -7.66 12.62
CA TYR A 7 -4.16 -6.84 11.55
C TYR A 7 -5.65 -7.07 11.34
N ARG A 8 -6.43 -5.99 11.26
CA ARG A 8 -7.84 -6.03 10.89
C ARG A 8 -8.15 -4.95 9.85
N PRO A 9 -8.79 -5.28 8.71
CA PRO A 9 -9.31 -4.29 7.79
C PRO A 9 -10.47 -3.52 8.42
N TYR A 10 -10.69 -2.29 7.95
CA TYR A 10 -11.93 -1.58 8.20
C TYR A 10 -13.07 -2.26 7.44
N ILE A 11 -14.16 -2.54 8.13
CA ILE A 11 -15.37 -3.10 7.53
C ILE A 11 -16.56 -2.32 8.07
N ARG A 12 -17.43 -1.88 7.21
CA ARG A 12 -18.69 -1.24 7.58
C ARG A 12 -19.79 -1.63 6.61
N SER A 13 -20.92 -2.02 7.14
CA SER A 13 -22.11 -2.38 6.39
C SER A 13 -23.29 -1.52 6.81
N GLY A 14 -24.28 -1.37 5.93
CA GLY A 14 -25.50 -0.63 6.20
C GLY A 14 -26.36 -0.48 4.95
N SER A 15 -27.36 0.41 5.03
CA SER A 15 -28.24 0.71 3.89
C SER A 15 -28.47 2.21 3.76
N ILE A 16 -28.69 2.66 2.54
CA ILE A 16 -29.09 4.02 2.17
C ILE A 16 -30.31 3.88 1.27
N GLY A 17 -31.50 4.13 1.82
CA GLY A 17 -32.75 3.82 1.14
C GLY A 17 -32.86 2.32 0.84
N SER A 18 -33.06 1.98 -0.44
CA SER A 18 -33.13 0.62 -0.95
C SER A 18 -31.78 -0.01 -1.28
N VAL A 19 -30.68 0.75 -1.16
CA VAL A 19 -29.33 0.28 -1.49
C VAL A 19 -28.59 -0.18 -0.24
N ASN A 20 -28.25 -1.46 -0.20
CA ASN A 20 -27.35 -2.00 0.80
C ASN A 20 -25.89 -1.72 0.41
N TYR A 21 -25.06 -1.35 1.38
CA TYR A 21 -23.65 -1.15 1.12
C TYR A 21 -22.77 -1.95 2.06
N LYS A 22 -21.59 -2.30 1.57
CA LYS A 22 -20.48 -2.82 2.37
C LYS A 22 -19.18 -2.18 1.92
N ILE A 23 -18.48 -1.57 2.87
CA ILE A 23 -17.19 -0.92 2.66
C ILE A 23 -16.13 -1.76 3.37
N ILE A 24 -15.10 -2.15 2.64
CA ILE A 24 -13.93 -2.86 3.15
C ILE A 24 -12.71 -2.07 2.74
N ALA A 25 -11.85 -1.70 3.68
CA ALA A 25 -10.61 -0.99 3.37
C ALA A 25 -9.43 -1.47 4.23
N GLY A 26 -8.25 -1.53 3.63
CA GLY A 26 -7.06 -2.03 4.30
C GLY A 26 -5.82 -2.01 3.43
N LEU A 27 -4.88 -2.90 3.74
CA LEU A 27 -3.62 -3.04 3.05
C LEU A 27 -3.66 -4.22 2.07
N GLY A 28 -3.11 -4.03 0.87
CA GLY A 28 -2.83 -5.11 -0.08
C GLY A 28 -1.54 -5.83 0.29
N GLU A 29 -1.36 -7.04 -0.21
CA GLU A 29 -0.15 -7.85 0.01
C GLU A 29 1.06 -7.26 -0.71
N ILE A 30 0.87 -6.78 -1.92
CA ILE A 30 1.94 -6.26 -2.78
C ILE A 30 1.62 -4.82 -3.19
N GLY A 31 2.63 -3.97 -3.15
CA GLY A 31 2.55 -2.57 -3.57
C GLY A 31 2.60 -2.41 -5.08
N ILE A 32 1.53 -2.78 -5.80
CA ILE A 32 1.40 -2.59 -7.24
C ILE A 32 0.58 -1.33 -7.51
N PRO A 33 1.15 -0.27 -8.13
CA PRO A 33 0.47 1.00 -8.36
C PRO A 33 -0.85 0.86 -9.13
N THR A 34 -0.88 0.02 -10.15
CA THR A 34 -2.07 -0.21 -11.00
C THR A 34 -3.20 -0.96 -10.28
N GLN A 35 -2.93 -1.50 -9.11
CA GLN A 35 -3.92 -2.19 -8.28
C GLN A 35 -4.28 -1.41 -7.02
N SER A 36 -3.59 -0.29 -6.75
CA SER A 36 -3.87 0.57 -5.60
C SER A 36 -5.12 1.41 -5.84
N GLY A 37 -5.90 1.63 -4.79
CA GLY A 37 -7.08 2.49 -4.87
C GLY A 37 -8.36 1.80 -4.47
N TRP A 38 -9.47 2.37 -4.90
CA TRP A 38 -10.81 1.89 -4.63
C TRP A 38 -11.36 1.05 -5.78
N TYR A 39 -12.11 0.02 -5.41
CA TYR A 39 -12.91 -0.80 -6.29
C TYR A 39 -14.38 -0.66 -5.89
N ILE A 40 -15.27 -0.38 -6.84
CA ILE A 40 -16.70 -0.22 -6.57
C ILE A 40 -17.47 -1.23 -7.41
N PHE A 41 -18.23 -2.05 -6.73
CA PHE A 41 -19.13 -3.02 -7.32
C PHE A 41 -20.58 -2.57 -7.14
N CYS A 42 -21.40 -2.77 -8.17
CA CYS A 42 -22.84 -2.56 -8.15
C CYS A 42 -23.52 -3.85 -8.62
N ASN A 43 -24.28 -4.52 -7.75
CA ASN A 43 -24.88 -5.84 -8.00
C ASN A 43 -23.85 -6.79 -8.63
N ASP A 44 -22.75 -7.05 -7.90
CA ASP A 44 -21.60 -7.89 -8.29
C ASP A 44 -20.83 -7.46 -9.53
N ARG A 45 -21.24 -6.40 -10.21
CA ARG A 45 -20.54 -5.86 -11.36
C ARG A 45 -19.50 -4.83 -10.93
N LEU A 46 -18.24 -5.04 -11.30
CA LEU A 46 -17.18 -4.06 -11.12
C LEU A 46 -17.43 -2.84 -12.04
N ILE A 47 -17.63 -1.67 -11.42
CA ILE A 47 -17.87 -0.40 -12.11
C ILE A 47 -16.64 0.48 -12.09
N VAL A 48 -15.92 0.50 -10.96
CA VAL A 48 -14.71 1.30 -10.77
C VAL A 48 -13.59 0.37 -10.31
N ALA A 49 -12.44 0.42 -10.95
CA ALA A 49 -11.29 -0.42 -10.66
C ALA A 49 -10.06 0.43 -10.33
N ALA A 50 -9.42 0.15 -9.19
CA ALA A 50 -8.18 0.76 -8.74
C ALA A 50 -8.17 2.30 -8.84
N ASP A 51 -9.30 2.93 -8.54
CA ASP A 51 -9.44 4.39 -8.63
C ASP A 51 -8.78 5.09 -7.45
N HIS A 52 -7.97 6.08 -7.77
CA HIS A 52 -7.32 6.96 -6.80
C HIS A 52 -7.45 8.45 -7.19
N SER A 53 -8.56 8.77 -7.85
CA SER A 53 -8.94 10.13 -8.24
C SER A 53 -9.82 10.82 -7.18
N HIS A 54 -10.22 12.05 -7.47
CA HIS A 54 -11.17 12.79 -6.63
C HIS A 54 -12.54 12.11 -6.56
N LEU A 55 -12.90 11.30 -7.54
CA LEU A 55 -14.14 10.51 -7.54
C LEU A 55 -14.25 9.68 -6.26
N THR A 56 -13.21 9.00 -5.86
CA THR A 56 -13.18 8.15 -4.68
C THR A 56 -12.58 8.83 -3.43
N GLY A 57 -12.46 10.16 -3.46
CA GLY A 57 -12.13 10.98 -2.30
C GLY A 57 -10.65 11.35 -2.16
N TRP A 58 -9.79 10.98 -3.11
CA TRP A 58 -8.40 11.41 -3.11
C TRP A 58 -8.25 12.88 -3.53
N GLY A 59 -7.37 13.61 -2.84
CA GLY A 59 -7.09 15.01 -3.14
C GLY A 59 -8.16 15.99 -2.70
N VAL A 60 -9.17 15.57 -1.94
CA VAL A 60 -10.29 16.41 -1.50
C VAL A 60 -10.60 16.23 -0.01
N ASN A 61 -11.18 17.24 0.61
CA ASN A 61 -11.67 17.24 2.00
C ASN A 61 -10.64 16.69 3.01
N GLY A 62 -9.39 17.17 2.91
CA GLY A 62 -8.31 16.80 3.84
C GLY A 62 -7.57 15.49 3.50
N ILE A 63 -8.05 14.72 2.56
CA ILE A 63 -7.31 13.57 2.01
C ILE A 63 -6.31 14.07 0.97
N LYS A 64 -5.04 13.72 1.12
CA LYS A 64 -4.01 14.05 0.14
C LYS A 64 -4.24 13.35 -1.20
N LYS A 65 -3.73 13.93 -2.29
CA LYS A 65 -3.66 13.23 -3.58
C LYS A 65 -2.90 11.92 -3.40
N TRP A 66 -3.27 10.94 -4.20
CA TRP A 66 -2.57 9.65 -4.19
C TRP A 66 -1.07 9.84 -4.48
N HIS A 67 -0.27 9.12 -3.76
CA HIS A 67 1.19 9.10 -3.90
C HIS A 67 1.67 7.66 -3.75
N ILE A 68 2.84 7.34 -4.29
CA ILE A 68 3.41 5.98 -4.26
C ILE A 68 3.57 5.42 -2.84
N SER A 69 3.71 6.27 -1.82
CA SER A 69 3.71 5.83 -0.41
C SER A 69 2.42 5.12 0.00
N ASN A 70 1.32 5.38 -0.71
CA ASN A 70 0.00 4.79 -0.45
C ASN A 70 -0.29 3.56 -1.33
N VAL A 71 0.71 3.04 -2.04
CA VAL A 71 0.57 1.93 -3.00
C VAL A 71 -0.04 0.66 -2.41
N MET A 72 0.09 0.46 -1.10
CA MET A 72 -0.49 -0.67 -0.38
C MET A 72 -1.98 -0.50 -0.08
N PHE A 73 -2.55 0.70 -0.26
CA PHE A 73 -3.96 0.93 0.02
C PHE A 73 -4.85 0.10 -0.93
N ARG A 74 -5.86 -0.55 -0.35
CA ARG A 74 -6.93 -1.25 -1.08
C ARG A 74 -8.26 -0.96 -0.40
N GLY A 75 -9.21 -0.52 -1.19
CA GLY A 75 -10.59 -0.29 -0.75
C GLY A 75 -11.59 -0.97 -1.68
N ILE A 76 -12.64 -1.54 -1.13
CA ILE A 76 -13.71 -2.19 -1.90
C ILE A 76 -15.03 -1.69 -1.34
N VAL A 77 -15.92 -1.33 -2.24
CA VAL A 77 -17.31 -0.94 -1.93
C VAL A 77 -18.25 -1.84 -2.72
N TYR A 78 -19.16 -2.49 -2.04
CA TYR A 78 -20.29 -3.18 -2.64
C TYR A 78 -21.54 -2.32 -2.45
N LEU A 79 -22.31 -2.17 -3.49
CA LEU A 79 -23.61 -1.48 -3.52
C LEU A 79 -24.61 -2.42 -4.19
N ASP A 80 -25.56 -2.90 -3.41
CA ASP A 80 -26.52 -3.89 -3.86
C ASP A 80 -27.94 -3.38 -3.68
N SER A 81 -28.77 -3.56 -4.70
CA SER A 81 -30.18 -3.22 -4.69
C SER A 81 -30.98 -4.17 -5.57
N GLU A 82 -32.18 -4.53 -5.12
CA GLU A 82 -33.15 -5.26 -5.94
C GLU A 82 -33.60 -4.42 -7.14
N GLU A 83 -33.64 -3.08 -6.96
CA GLU A 83 -33.98 -2.13 -8.00
C GLU A 83 -32.75 -1.49 -8.61
N PRO A 84 -32.26 -1.93 -9.78
CA PRO A 84 -31.04 -1.40 -10.39
C PRO A 84 -31.02 0.11 -10.67
N LYS A 85 -32.22 0.75 -10.73
CA LYS A 85 -32.36 2.21 -10.91
C LYS A 85 -31.88 3.01 -9.68
N ASP A 86 -31.87 2.38 -8.51
CA ASP A 86 -31.49 3.04 -7.26
C ASP A 86 -29.96 3.04 -7.06
N LEU A 87 -29.24 2.20 -7.82
CA LEU A 87 -27.79 2.19 -7.81
C LEU A 87 -27.20 3.48 -8.42
N PRO A 88 -26.09 3.99 -7.90
CA PRO A 88 -25.48 5.23 -8.36
C PRO A 88 -24.72 5.05 -9.69
N LEU A 89 -25.40 4.60 -10.70
CA LEU A 89 -24.84 4.34 -12.04
C LEU A 89 -25.15 5.48 -13.00
N THR A 90 -24.18 5.82 -13.85
CA THR A 90 -24.44 6.70 -15.00
C THR A 90 -25.48 6.07 -15.93
N THR A 91 -26.15 6.87 -16.76
CA THR A 91 -27.16 6.40 -17.75
C THR A 91 -26.59 5.30 -18.67
N THR A 92 -25.33 5.34 -18.98
CA THR A 92 -24.63 4.32 -19.78
C THR A 92 -24.24 3.08 -18.97
N LYS A 93 -24.44 3.09 -17.65
CA LYS A 93 -24.03 2.03 -16.72
C LYS A 93 -22.54 1.67 -16.78
N LYS A 94 -21.68 2.59 -17.25
CA LYS A 94 -20.24 2.40 -17.39
C LYS A 94 -19.41 3.10 -16.31
N GLY A 95 -20.03 3.85 -15.41
CA GLY A 95 -19.38 4.59 -14.36
C GLY A 95 -20.34 4.93 -13.22
N ILE A 96 -19.77 5.53 -12.17
CA ILE A 96 -20.54 6.01 -11.01
C ILE A 96 -21.08 7.41 -11.31
N ASP A 97 -22.36 7.61 -11.00
CA ASP A 97 -22.97 8.94 -10.93
C ASP A 97 -22.58 9.59 -9.59
N ALA A 98 -21.59 10.46 -9.65
CA ALA A 98 -21.10 11.18 -8.48
C ALA A 98 -22.14 12.13 -7.87
N THR A 99 -23.21 12.48 -8.59
CA THR A 99 -24.29 13.36 -8.12
C THR A 99 -25.40 12.60 -7.41
N SER A 100 -25.45 11.28 -7.56
CA SER A 100 -26.44 10.43 -6.89
C SER A 100 -26.37 10.62 -5.37
N HIS A 101 -27.55 10.75 -4.72
CA HIS A 101 -27.62 10.88 -3.27
C HIS A 101 -27.01 9.67 -2.54
N VAL A 102 -27.14 8.47 -3.09
CA VAL A 102 -26.52 7.25 -2.56
C VAL A 102 -25.00 7.40 -2.54
N TYR A 103 -24.40 7.83 -3.66
CA TYR A 103 -22.97 7.99 -3.74
C TYR A 103 -22.44 9.12 -2.84
N GLN A 104 -23.19 10.22 -2.76
CA GLN A 104 -22.87 11.34 -1.87
C GLN A 104 -22.90 10.93 -0.38
N ALA A 105 -23.74 9.99 0.00
CA ALA A 105 -23.79 9.44 1.35
C ALA A 105 -22.67 8.40 1.60
N ILE A 106 -22.24 7.63 0.60
CA ILE A 106 -21.16 6.62 0.69
C ILE A 106 -19.78 7.28 0.74
N LEU A 107 -19.54 8.33 -0.01
CA LEU A 107 -18.23 8.96 -0.15
C LEU A 107 -17.63 9.43 1.19
N PRO A 108 -18.35 10.04 2.14
CA PRO A 108 -17.85 10.33 3.47
C PRO A 108 -17.44 9.08 4.27
N LEU A 109 -18.17 7.97 4.11
CA LEU A 109 -17.84 6.71 4.79
C LEU A 109 -16.55 6.09 4.21
N MET A 110 -16.36 6.16 2.89
CA MET A 110 -15.11 5.76 2.25
C MET A 110 -13.93 6.58 2.79
N ARG A 111 -14.08 7.90 2.93
CA ARG A 111 -13.05 8.78 3.52
C ARG A 111 -12.74 8.40 4.97
N THR A 112 -13.75 8.12 5.77
CA THR A 112 -13.57 7.67 7.15
C THR A 112 -12.73 6.40 7.22
N ALA A 113 -12.97 5.47 6.30
CA ALA A 113 -12.18 4.24 6.18
C ALA A 113 -10.73 4.50 5.74
N MET A 114 -10.50 5.50 4.85
CA MET A 114 -9.16 5.84 4.35
C MET A 114 -8.25 6.44 5.42
N ILE A 115 -8.74 7.34 6.25
CA ILE A 115 -7.94 8.18 7.16
C ILE A 115 -6.96 7.37 8.02
N PRO A 116 -7.38 6.36 8.78
CA PRO A 116 -6.47 5.59 9.62
C PRO A 116 -5.42 4.81 8.80
N ILE A 117 -5.81 4.29 7.64
CA ILE A 117 -4.92 3.52 6.77
C ILE A 117 -3.85 4.43 6.15
N LEU A 118 -4.26 5.58 5.63
CA LEU A 118 -3.31 6.54 5.04
C LEU A 118 -2.37 7.14 6.07
N ARG A 119 -2.85 7.37 7.31
CA ARG A 119 -2.00 7.79 8.42
C ARG A 119 -0.90 6.76 8.66
N TYR A 120 -1.28 5.51 8.82
CA TYR A 120 -0.35 4.40 9.00
C TYR A 120 0.68 4.31 7.85
N LEU A 121 0.23 4.32 6.59
CA LEU A 121 1.13 4.28 5.42
C LEU A 121 2.09 5.47 5.35
N ASN A 122 1.62 6.67 5.72
CA ASN A 122 2.47 7.86 5.81
C ASN A 122 3.53 7.73 6.91
N ASP A 123 3.17 7.18 8.06
CA ASP A 123 4.11 7.00 9.17
C ASP A 123 5.16 5.94 8.81
N VAL A 124 4.76 4.83 8.19
CA VAL A 124 5.70 3.84 7.63
C VAL A 124 6.62 4.46 6.59
N SER A 125 6.10 5.33 5.71
CA SER A 125 6.94 5.95 4.67
C SER A 125 7.98 6.93 5.22
N LYS A 126 7.75 7.53 6.39
CA LYS A 126 8.70 8.42 7.07
C LYS A 126 9.88 7.68 7.71
N MET A 127 9.74 6.39 7.95
CA MET A 127 10.81 5.55 8.51
C MET A 127 11.99 5.32 7.53
N GLY A 128 11.92 5.88 6.32
CA GLY A 128 13.01 5.88 5.34
C GLY A 128 13.42 4.48 4.88
N ASN A 129 14.72 4.13 5.06
CA ASN A 129 15.22 2.81 4.67
C ASN A 129 14.55 1.66 5.45
N GLU A 130 14.01 1.93 6.64
CA GLU A 130 13.23 0.97 7.43
C GLU A 130 11.91 0.62 6.76
N ALA A 131 11.35 1.55 5.97
CA ALA A 131 10.14 1.27 5.21
C ALA A 131 10.33 0.19 4.13
N ASN A 132 11.52 0.08 3.54
CA ASN A 132 11.80 -0.97 2.57
C ASN A 132 11.96 -2.33 3.25
N ALA A 133 12.70 -2.40 4.35
CA ALA A 133 12.80 -3.62 5.17
C ALA A 133 11.41 -4.05 5.70
N TYR A 134 10.56 -3.08 6.05
CA TYR A 134 9.20 -3.35 6.47
C TYR A 134 8.32 -3.90 5.34
N ARG A 135 8.43 -3.35 4.12
CA ARG A 135 7.72 -3.89 2.94
C ARG A 135 8.18 -5.30 2.61
N GLU A 136 9.47 -5.56 2.68
CA GLU A 136 10.04 -6.91 2.51
C GLU A 136 9.51 -7.86 3.58
N MET A 137 9.48 -7.43 4.84
CA MET A 137 8.94 -8.23 5.94
C MET A 137 7.43 -8.50 5.78
N LEU A 138 6.63 -7.53 5.30
CA LEU A 138 5.23 -7.75 4.98
C LEU A 138 5.05 -8.77 3.84
N CYS A 139 5.90 -8.72 2.82
CA CYS A 139 5.91 -9.70 1.74
C CYS A 139 6.32 -11.09 2.26
N GLU A 140 7.43 -11.17 3.01
CA GLU A 140 7.89 -12.44 3.60
C GLU A 140 6.88 -13.04 4.59
N THR A 141 6.20 -12.19 5.36
CA THR A 141 5.17 -12.63 6.30
C THR A 141 3.94 -13.13 5.56
N SER A 142 3.55 -12.49 4.44
CA SER A 142 2.45 -12.96 3.60
C SER A 142 2.76 -14.30 2.91
N GLU A 143 4.00 -14.53 2.51
CA GLU A 143 4.45 -15.80 1.94
C GLU A 143 4.54 -16.92 2.98
N ARG A 144 5.04 -16.62 4.19
CA ARG A 144 5.19 -17.62 5.29
C ARG A 144 3.88 -18.04 5.91
N ILE A 145 2.88 -17.16 5.97
CA ILE A 145 1.58 -17.46 6.60
C ILE A 145 0.69 -18.24 5.63
N ASN A 146 1.17 -18.71 4.46
CA ASN A 146 0.26 -19.24 3.45
C ASN A 146 -0.96 -18.29 3.40
N ALA A 147 -0.71 -17.03 3.03
CA ALA A 147 -1.74 -16.01 3.08
C ALA A 147 -2.87 -16.52 2.20
N VAL A 148 -3.80 -17.21 2.82
CA VAL A 148 -5.07 -17.55 2.21
C VAL A 148 -5.58 -16.20 1.82
N MET A 149 -5.49 -15.89 0.52
CA MET A 149 -6.18 -14.75 -0.05
C MET A 149 -7.59 -14.86 0.51
N LEU A 150 -7.91 -14.07 1.52
CA LEU A 150 -9.28 -14.03 2.01
C LEU A 150 -10.07 -13.63 0.79
N LYS A 151 -10.77 -14.61 0.21
CA LYS A 151 -11.77 -14.30 -0.80
C LYS A 151 -12.62 -13.22 -0.18
N VAL A 152 -12.97 -12.24 -0.95
CA VAL A 152 -13.83 -11.14 -0.46
C VAL A 152 -15.12 -11.70 0.15
N SER A 153 -15.57 -12.88 -0.31
CA SER A 153 -16.62 -13.70 0.30
C SER A 153 -16.38 -13.98 1.79
N ASP A 154 -15.16 -14.38 2.19
CA ASP A 154 -14.86 -14.77 3.57
C ASP A 154 -14.80 -13.56 4.52
N ILE A 155 -14.52 -12.37 3.97
CA ILE A 155 -14.62 -11.10 4.69
C ILE A 155 -16.08 -10.65 4.77
N SER A 156 -16.91 -11.05 3.81
CA SER A 156 -18.30 -10.60 3.77
C SER A 156 -19.17 -11.15 4.90
N GLU A 157 -18.79 -12.23 5.53
CA GLU A 157 -19.49 -12.81 6.70
C GLU A 157 -19.10 -12.15 8.03
N LYS A 158 -18.06 -11.30 8.06
CA LYS A 158 -17.65 -10.60 9.28
C LYS A 158 -18.43 -9.31 9.47
N GLY A 159 -18.87 -9.09 10.70
CA GLY A 159 -19.49 -7.82 11.12
C GLY A 159 -18.55 -6.63 11.02
N ASP A 160 -19.07 -5.44 11.31
CA ASP A 160 -18.33 -4.18 11.27
C ASP A 160 -17.05 -4.25 12.11
N SER A 161 -15.96 -3.70 11.60
CA SER A 161 -14.69 -3.62 12.29
C SER A 161 -13.94 -2.32 11.97
N ILE A 162 -13.20 -1.82 12.95
CA ILE A 162 -12.27 -0.71 12.75
C ILE A 162 -10.93 -1.23 12.23
N PHE A 163 -10.22 -0.40 11.47
CA PHE A 163 -8.87 -0.72 11.01
C PHE A 163 -7.90 -0.83 12.19
N VAL A 164 -7.21 -1.96 12.27
CA VAL A 164 -6.09 -2.18 13.18
C VAL A 164 -4.85 -2.44 12.35
N ALA A 165 -3.86 -1.57 12.48
CA ALA A 165 -2.59 -1.69 11.78
C ALA A 165 -1.83 -2.94 12.23
N PRO A 166 -1.05 -3.59 11.34
CA PRO A 166 -0.13 -4.64 11.76
C PRO A 166 0.94 -4.05 12.68
N THR A 167 1.25 -4.78 13.75
CA THR A 167 2.33 -4.40 14.67
C THR A 167 3.69 -4.60 14.00
N LEU A 168 4.55 -3.59 14.13
CA LEU A 168 5.93 -3.64 13.68
C LEU A 168 6.78 -4.21 14.82
N ASP A 169 7.49 -5.29 14.55
CA ASP A 169 8.62 -5.67 15.40
C ASP A 169 9.85 -4.81 15.04
N LEU A 170 9.91 -3.63 15.64
CA LEU A 170 11.00 -2.67 15.42
C LEU A 170 12.36 -3.21 15.88
N GLU A 171 12.38 -4.13 16.85
CA GLU A 171 13.63 -4.74 17.32
C GLU A 171 14.24 -5.68 16.29
N SER A 172 13.40 -6.44 15.55
CA SER A 172 13.90 -7.31 14.47
C SER A 172 14.38 -6.51 13.27
N ILE A 173 13.80 -5.32 13.04
CA ILE A 173 14.18 -4.40 11.96
C ILE A 173 15.51 -3.68 12.30
N SER A 174 15.72 -3.26 13.54
CA SER A 174 16.93 -2.58 13.97
C SER A 174 18.14 -3.51 13.99
N ARG A 175 17.97 -4.79 14.29
CA ARG A 175 19.05 -5.79 14.25
C ARG A 175 19.59 -6.10 12.85
N LYS A 176 18.85 -5.80 11.78
CA LYS A 176 19.31 -5.98 10.38
C LYS A 176 20.17 -4.82 9.85
N LYS A 177 20.41 -3.78 10.63
CA LYS A 177 21.18 -2.61 10.19
C LYS A 177 22.53 -2.47 10.86
N GLU A 178 23.43 -3.37 10.54
CA GLU A 178 24.87 -3.17 10.70
C GLU A 178 25.49 -2.44 9.48
N THR A 179 24.67 -1.90 8.57
CA THR A 179 25.15 -1.22 7.37
C THR A 179 24.81 0.26 7.39
N VAL A 180 25.78 1.10 7.06
CA VAL A 180 25.61 2.54 6.85
C VAL A 180 25.82 2.86 5.36
N ARG A 181 25.02 3.80 4.84
CA ARG A 181 25.23 4.29 3.48
C ARG A 181 26.31 5.37 3.49
N ILE A 182 27.39 5.12 2.75
CA ILE A 182 28.42 6.12 2.47
C ILE A 182 28.16 6.65 1.06
N ALA A 183 28.06 7.97 0.90
CA ALA A 183 27.89 8.63 -0.38
C ALA A 183 28.91 9.78 -0.48
N TYR A 184 29.64 9.81 -1.58
CA TYR A 184 30.62 10.87 -1.89
C TYR A 184 30.74 10.99 -3.40
N ASP A 185 31.15 12.16 -3.87
CA ASP A 185 31.41 12.42 -5.28
C ASP A 185 32.88 12.19 -5.62
N VAL A 186 33.12 11.55 -6.74
CA VAL A 186 34.48 11.28 -7.28
C VAL A 186 34.62 11.82 -8.70
N ASN A 187 35.84 12.04 -9.13
CA ASN A 187 36.12 12.42 -10.51
C ASN A 187 35.65 11.32 -11.48
N LYS A 188 34.74 11.68 -12.39
CA LYS A 188 34.11 10.73 -13.31
C LYS A 188 35.14 9.98 -14.17
N LYS A 189 36.13 10.69 -14.74
CA LYS A 189 37.15 10.08 -15.61
C LYS A 189 37.97 9.03 -14.86
N LEU A 190 38.27 9.28 -13.59
CA LEU A 190 38.97 8.33 -12.75
C LEU A 190 38.12 7.10 -12.43
N ALA A 191 36.85 7.32 -12.10
CA ALA A 191 35.91 6.24 -11.86
C ALA A 191 35.70 5.34 -13.10
N ASP A 192 35.58 5.94 -14.28
CA ASP A 192 35.44 5.22 -15.55
C ASP A 192 36.71 4.37 -15.85
N SER A 193 37.90 4.94 -15.62
CA SER A 193 39.18 4.20 -15.79
C SER A 193 39.30 3.02 -14.84
N ILE A 194 38.87 3.18 -13.60
CA ILE A 194 38.85 2.09 -12.60
C ILE A 194 37.86 1.02 -13.03
N MET A 195 36.67 1.41 -13.48
CA MET A 195 35.62 0.48 -13.94
C MET A 195 36.12 -0.39 -15.08
N GLU A 196 36.81 0.21 -16.06
CA GLU A 196 37.42 -0.50 -17.19
C GLU A 196 38.51 -1.49 -16.75
N LYS A 197 39.39 -1.05 -15.85
CA LYS A 197 40.50 -1.89 -15.34
C LYS A 197 40.02 -3.04 -14.47
N THR A 198 39.02 -2.82 -13.64
CA THR A 198 38.47 -3.82 -12.70
C THR A 198 37.37 -4.69 -13.29
N GLN A 199 36.91 -4.34 -14.51
CA GLN A 199 35.73 -4.97 -15.15
C GLN A 199 34.46 -4.92 -14.26
N ALA A 200 34.37 -3.90 -13.40
CA ALA A 200 33.21 -3.73 -12.52
C ALA A 200 31.96 -3.37 -13.33
N SER A 201 30.82 -3.95 -12.95
CA SER A 201 29.55 -3.75 -13.66
C SER A 201 28.87 -2.42 -13.31
N SER A 202 29.29 -1.77 -12.23
CA SER A 202 28.67 -0.52 -11.77
C SER A 202 29.59 0.30 -10.86
N TYR A 203 29.35 1.63 -10.76
CA TYR A 203 30.04 2.49 -9.78
C TYR A 203 29.81 2.06 -8.31
N LYS A 204 28.66 1.44 -8.03
CA LYS A 204 28.40 0.87 -6.70
C LYS A 204 29.37 -0.26 -6.36
N GLU A 205 29.65 -1.11 -7.32
CA GLU A 205 30.59 -2.22 -7.16
C GLU A 205 32.02 -1.70 -6.91
N ILE A 206 32.46 -0.67 -7.66
CA ILE A 206 33.74 0.00 -7.42
C ILE A 206 33.80 0.53 -5.99
N GLY A 207 32.74 1.21 -5.53
CA GLY A 207 32.67 1.76 -4.17
C GLY A 207 32.81 0.68 -3.10
N LEU A 208 32.09 -0.44 -3.25
CA LEU A 208 32.17 -1.58 -2.32
C LEU A 208 33.57 -2.20 -2.32
N THR A 209 34.12 -2.51 -3.48
CA THR A 209 35.46 -3.11 -3.61
C THR A 209 36.54 -2.19 -3.07
N SER A 210 36.43 -0.87 -3.29
CA SER A 210 37.37 0.11 -2.72
C SER A 210 37.29 0.16 -1.22
N PHE A 211 36.11 0.08 -0.63
CA PHE A 211 35.93 0.04 0.82
C PHE A 211 36.50 -1.26 1.42
N GLU A 212 36.20 -2.41 0.80
CA GLU A 212 36.74 -3.71 1.23
C GLU A 212 38.27 -3.74 1.15
N TYR A 213 38.85 -3.16 0.09
CA TYR A 213 40.27 -3.01 -0.06
C TYR A 213 40.87 -2.17 1.08
N TYR A 214 40.24 -1.03 1.41
CA TYR A 214 40.69 -0.17 2.52
C TYR A 214 40.62 -0.90 3.86
N VAL A 215 39.50 -1.57 4.17
CA VAL A 215 39.34 -2.36 5.40
C VAL A 215 40.46 -3.42 5.53
N LYS A 216 40.76 -4.11 4.41
CA LYS A 216 41.81 -5.13 4.38
C LYS A 216 43.22 -4.54 4.56
N MET A 217 43.51 -3.40 3.95
CA MET A 217 44.82 -2.75 4.04
C MET A 217 45.10 -2.19 5.42
N GLU A 218 44.11 -1.65 6.09
CA GLU A 218 44.20 -1.07 7.44
C GLU A 218 44.02 -2.10 8.56
N ASN A 219 43.91 -3.41 8.22
CA ASN A 219 43.72 -4.51 9.17
C ASN A 219 42.53 -4.30 10.16
N PHE A 220 41.46 -3.63 9.75
CA PHE A 220 40.23 -3.61 10.53
C PHE A 220 39.67 -5.04 10.59
N GLN A 221 39.92 -5.73 11.69
CA GLN A 221 39.27 -7.01 11.97
C GLN A 221 37.89 -6.70 12.58
N ASN A 222 36.83 -7.34 12.05
CA ASN A 222 35.54 -7.33 12.71
C ASN A 222 35.72 -8.02 14.08
N GLU A 223 35.62 -7.25 15.17
CA GLU A 223 35.41 -7.78 16.51
C GLU A 223 34.00 -8.31 16.68
#